data_6f8490329879e02b081007d4e1ba5b23
#
_entry.id   6f8490329879e02b081007d4e1ba5b23
#
_cell.length_a   1.000
_cell.length_b   1.000
_cell.length_c   1.000
_cell.angle_alpha   90.00
_cell.angle_beta   90.00
_cell.angle_gamma   90.00
#
_symmetry.space_group_name_H-M   'P 1'
#
loop_
_entity.id
_entity.type
_entity.pdbx_description
1 polymer ?
#
loop_
_entity_poly.entity_id
_entity_poly.type
_entity_poly.pdbx_seq_one_letter_code
_entity_poly.pdbx_strand_id
1 'polypeptide(L)'
;MSDPEGRTIRRLYWWAFLVRVLMGLLAYTLTLYADLPIVEDAQFYEEMGHEVAQDWLSGKAVDFDALPEGVQTARLLVTAIAAFYFLMGGVRALPVLLVAYSAITALVPVYVYWFTRALDAPDGVARRAGWLVTLSPAFVFWSGSLYKEGLTLLFLSVAAYHTLRLQSGWKGRSVSILALCVIALWGVRSYLAILLALAVVLSLLWGRIPRTGQSRGVPVFVRQAAVMSVFAVVIISVGLQVRTEQVLLESDEGVLVNLDVRRAGSAKEARSGYLQEASVATPEEALQYFPVGLLYFLTVPFPWQLGAIRQNLIIPENVFWLGLYPLMVLGIRRALKSNRPGTVFLLLMTAGMCVVYALLAANVGTAYRMRSQVWLLWAPFAAWGWEVWRERRRPARRARLARGGSRALGAGWR
;
A
#
# COMPACT_ATOMS: atom_id res chain seq x y z
N MET A 1 -10.23 -34.62 0.00
CA MET A 1 -10.49 -33.51 0.99
C MET A 1 -10.28 -32.18 0.30
N SER A 2 -11.28 -31.29 0.32
CA SER A 2 -11.20 -29.98 -0.34
C SER A 2 -10.35 -29.04 0.54
N ASP A 3 -9.24 -28.53 -0.01
CA ASP A 3 -8.40 -27.52 0.63
C ASP A 3 -9.15 -26.18 0.77
N PRO A 4 -9.62 -25.80 1.99
CA PRO A 4 -10.38 -24.55 2.19
C PRO A 4 -9.53 -23.30 1.98
N GLU A 5 -8.23 -23.36 2.27
CA GLU A 5 -7.30 -22.25 2.08
C GLU A 5 -7.09 -22.00 0.59
N GLY A 6 -6.79 -23.04 -0.19
CA GLY A 6 -6.62 -22.91 -1.63
C GLY A 6 -7.87 -22.41 -2.34
N ARG A 7 -9.08 -22.76 -1.87
CA ARG A 7 -10.34 -22.17 -2.40
C ARG A 7 -10.45 -20.69 -2.10
N THR A 8 -10.08 -20.27 -0.90
CA THR A 8 -10.10 -18.86 -0.51
C THR A 8 -9.13 -18.05 -1.35
N ILE A 9 -7.88 -18.51 -1.51
CA ILE A 9 -6.85 -17.87 -2.31
C ILE A 9 -7.30 -17.72 -3.76
N ARG A 10 -7.79 -18.81 -4.38
CA ARG A 10 -8.30 -18.76 -5.75
C ARG A 10 -9.45 -17.75 -5.92
N ARG A 11 -10.41 -17.71 -4.99
CA ARG A 11 -11.51 -16.74 -5.03
C ARG A 11 -11.01 -15.30 -4.90
N LEU A 12 -10.13 -15.01 -3.95
CA LEU A 12 -9.54 -13.67 -3.78
C LEU A 12 -8.80 -13.24 -5.05
N TYR A 13 -7.96 -14.12 -5.62
CA TYR A 13 -7.19 -13.82 -6.82
C TYR A 13 -8.10 -13.54 -8.03
N TRP A 14 -9.03 -14.45 -8.35
CA TRP A 14 -9.86 -14.32 -9.56
C TRP A 14 -10.84 -13.13 -9.47
N TRP A 15 -11.43 -12.88 -8.31
CA TRP A 15 -12.24 -11.68 -8.12
C TRP A 15 -11.40 -10.40 -8.21
N ALA A 16 -10.23 -10.39 -7.58
CA ALA A 16 -9.31 -9.27 -7.68
C ALA A 16 -8.86 -9.00 -9.12
N PHE A 17 -8.54 -10.04 -9.87
CA PHE A 17 -8.20 -9.96 -11.29
C PHE A 17 -9.36 -9.38 -12.11
N LEU A 18 -10.54 -9.96 -12.00
CA LEU A 18 -11.71 -9.53 -12.75
C LEU A 18 -12.05 -8.05 -12.53
N VAL A 19 -12.17 -7.63 -11.26
CA VAL A 19 -12.56 -6.24 -10.96
C VAL A 19 -11.49 -5.23 -11.39
N ARG A 20 -10.20 -5.61 -11.36
CA ARG A 20 -9.09 -4.76 -11.85
C ARG A 20 -9.08 -4.63 -13.36
N VAL A 21 -9.26 -5.72 -14.08
CA VAL A 21 -9.38 -5.70 -15.55
C VAL A 21 -10.56 -4.82 -15.98
N LEU A 22 -11.74 -5.05 -15.37
CA LEU A 22 -12.93 -4.25 -15.68
C LEU A 22 -12.72 -2.77 -15.36
N MET A 23 -12.11 -2.45 -14.22
CA MET A 23 -11.82 -1.06 -13.83
C MET A 23 -10.81 -0.42 -14.78
N GLY A 24 -9.71 -1.11 -15.10
CA GLY A 24 -8.70 -0.59 -16.03
C GLY A 24 -9.29 -0.31 -17.41
N LEU A 25 -9.99 -1.28 -18.00
CA LEU A 25 -10.65 -1.10 -19.29
C LEU A 25 -11.69 0.06 -19.26
N LEU A 26 -12.52 0.13 -18.22
CA LEU A 26 -13.48 1.20 -18.04
C LEU A 26 -12.80 2.58 -17.95
N ALA A 27 -11.78 2.68 -17.09
CA ALA A 27 -11.09 3.94 -16.86
C ALA A 27 -10.39 4.46 -18.13
N TYR A 28 -9.71 3.59 -18.87
CA TYR A 28 -9.12 3.97 -20.16
C TYR A 28 -10.17 4.26 -21.24
N THR A 29 -11.25 3.51 -21.32
CA THR A 29 -12.35 3.79 -22.25
C THR A 29 -12.95 5.17 -21.99
N LEU A 30 -13.20 5.52 -20.71
CA LEU A 30 -13.72 6.85 -20.37
C LEU A 30 -12.71 7.96 -20.66
N THR A 31 -11.41 7.71 -20.49
CA THR A 31 -10.39 8.70 -20.81
C THR A 31 -10.26 8.92 -22.33
N LEU A 32 -10.25 7.85 -23.13
CA LEU A 32 -10.01 7.93 -24.57
C LEU A 32 -11.23 8.36 -25.38
N TYR A 33 -12.46 7.98 -24.97
CA TYR A 33 -13.67 8.19 -25.76
C TYR A 33 -14.66 9.18 -25.16
N ALA A 34 -14.60 9.43 -23.85
CA ALA A 34 -15.48 10.41 -23.19
C ALA A 34 -14.76 11.70 -22.78
N ASP A 35 -13.49 11.85 -23.15
CA ASP A 35 -12.62 13.00 -22.82
C ASP A 35 -12.61 13.32 -21.31
N LEU A 36 -12.72 12.28 -20.49
CA LEU A 36 -12.64 12.39 -19.04
C LEU A 36 -11.22 12.06 -18.58
N PRO A 37 -10.46 13.03 -18.08
CA PRO A 37 -9.06 12.85 -17.71
C PRO A 37 -8.92 11.99 -16.43
N ILE A 38 -9.29 10.67 -16.50
CA ILE A 38 -9.34 9.77 -15.34
C ILE A 38 -7.99 9.14 -15.04
N VAL A 39 -7.20 8.81 -16.07
CA VAL A 39 -5.94 8.05 -15.97
C VAL A 39 -4.75 8.75 -16.63
N GLU A 40 -4.68 10.07 -16.56
CA GLU A 40 -3.65 10.90 -17.23
C GLU A 40 -2.21 10.42 -16.95
N ASP A 41 -1.83 10.28 -15.66
CA ASP A 41 -0.49 9.80 -15.30
C ASP A 41 -0.21 8.39 -15.85
N ALA A 42 -1.21 7.51 -15.82
CA ALA A 42 -1.06 6.13 -16.29
C ALA A 42 -0.95 6.05 -17.81
N GLN A 43 -1.67 6.93 -18.53
CA GLN A 43 -1.53 7.09 -19.97
C GLN A 43 -0.13 7.58 -20.32
N PHE A 44 0.36 8.59 -19.62
CA PHE A 44 1.73 9.09 -19.80
C PHE A 44 2.79 8.00 -19.59
N TYR A 45 2.66 7.16 -18.55
CA TYR A 45 3.59 6.04 -18.33
C TYR A 45 3.52 4.99 -19.46
N GLU A 46 2.33 4.74 -19.98
CA GLU A 46 2.13 3.80 -21.09
C GLU A 46 2.76 4.30 -22.38
N GLU A 47 2.56 5.57 -22.71
CA GLU A 47 3.14 6.22 -23.90
C GLU A 47 4.67 6.21 -23.83
N MET A 48 5.24 6.65 -22.73
CA MET A 48 6.70 6.64 -22.52
C MET A 48 7.27 5.21 -22.57
N GLY A 49 6.57 4.24 -22.01
CA GLY A 49 6.99 2.84 -22.08
C GLY A 49 6.97 2.28 -23.50
N HIS A 50 5.99 2.69 -24.32
CA HIS A 50 5.96 2.33 -25.73
C HIS A 50 7.09 3.00 -26.51
N GLU A 51 7.38 4.28 -26.29
CA GLU A 51 8.51 4.99 -26.93
C GLU A 51 9.85 4.32 -26.61
N VAL A 52 10.10 4.01 -25.33
CA VAL A 52 11.30 3.28 -24.90
C VAL A 52 11.40 1.91 -25.59
N ALA A 53 10.29 1.20 -25.77
CA ALA A 53 10.28 -0.08 -26.50
C ALA A 53 10.66 0.08 -27.98
N GLN A 54 10.21 1.16 -28.65
CA GLN A 54 10.58 1.47 -30.04
C GLN A 54 12.08 1.80 -30.15
N ASP A 55 12.64 2.55 -29.21
CA ASP A 55 14.07 2.83 -29.17
C ASP A 55 14.88 1.54 -28.99
N TRP A 56 14.47 0.64 -28.09
CA TRP A 56 15.14 -0.66 -27.93
C TRP A 56 15.07 -1.53 -29.19
N LEU A 57 13.93 -1.56 -29.89
CA LEU A 57 13.77 -2.30 -31.15
C LEU A 57 14.65 -1.72 -32.28
N SER A 58 14.89 -0.40 -32.28
CA SER A 58 15.80 0.25 -33.21
C SER A 58 17.28 0.17 -32.79
N GLY A 59 17.61 -0.53 -31.70
CA GLY A 59 18.97 -0.70 -31.18
C GLY A 59 19.53 0.51 -30.45
N LYS A 60 18.70 1.48 -30.09
CA LYS A 60 19.11 2.67 -29.32
C LYS A 60 19.14 2.37 -27.83
N ALA A 61 20.20 2.81 -27.16
CA ALA A 61 20.22 2.87 -25.68
C ALA A 61 19.40 4.05 -25.18
N VAL A 62 18.55 3.82 -24.17
CA VAL A 62 17.75 4.87 -23.56
C VAL A 62 18.39 5.32 -22.26
N ASP A 63 18.69 6.61 -22.18
CA ASP A 63 19.09 7.25 -20.93
C ASP A 63 17.83 7.66 -20.14
N PHE A 64 17.51 6.88 -19.10
CA PHE A 64 16.36 7.16 -18.25
C PHE A 64 16.50 8.44 -17.44
N ASP A 65 17.71 8.94 -17.23
CA ASP A 65 17.97 10.14 -16.45
C ASP A 65 17.73 11.42 -17.29
N ALA A 66 17.74 11.27 -18.62
CA ALA A 66 17.35 12.32 -19.57
C ALA A 66 15.82 12.39 -19.81
N LEU A 67 15.04 11.39 -19.35
CA LEU A 67 13.60 11.38 -19.53
C LEU A 67 12.89 12.31 -18.52
N PRO A 68 11.61 12.70 -18.78
CA PRO A 68 10.85 13.55 -17.86
C PRO A 68 10.83 13.03 -16.42
N GLU A 69 10.81 13.93 -15.43
CA GLU A 69 10.83 13.58 -13.99
C GLU A 69 9.74 12.57 -13.61
N GLY A 70 8.56 12.65 -14.22
CA GLY A 70 7.48 11.68 -14.03
C GLY A 70 7.90 10.25 -14.35
N VAL A 71 8.69 10.05 -15.41
CA VAL A 71 9.25 8.75 -15.83
C VAL A 71 10.33 8.28 -14.87
N GLN A 72 11.26 9.17 -14.49
CA GLN A 72 12.34 8.84 -13.56
C GLN A 72 11.77 8.31 -12.23
N THR A 73 10.73 8.95 -11.70
CA THR A 73 10.03 8.51 -10.47
C THR A 73 9.15 7.27 -10.65
N ALA A 74 8.94 6.79 -11.87
CA ALA A 74 8.17 5.59 -12.21
C ALA A 74 9.01 4.59 -13.03
N ARG A 75 10.34 4.69 -12.97
CA ARG A 75 11.31 3.98 -13.82
C ARG A 75 11.01 2.47 -13.95
N LEU A 76 10.73 1.79 -12.82
CA LEU A 76 10.43 0.37 -12.85
C LEU A 76 9.15 0.07 -13.64
N LEU A 77 8.10 0.88 -13.48
CA LEU A 77 6.84 0.69 -14.21
C LEU A 77 7.03 0.93 -15.71
N VAL A 78 7.66 2.04 -16.08
CA VAL A 78 7.91 2.39 -17.49
C VAL A 78 8.81 1.34 -18.14
N THR A 79 9.86 0.87 -17.44
CA THR A 79 10.72 -0.23 -17.92
C THR A 79 9.93 -1.53 -18.12
N ALA A 80 9.02 -1.86 -17.20
CA ALA A 80 8.18 -3.06 -17.33
C ALA A 80 7.21 -2.96 -18.51
N ILE A 81 6.61 -1.79 -18.74
CA ILE A 81 5.77 -1.51 -19.92
C ILE A 81 6.59 -1.61 -21.21
N ALA A 82 7.79 -1.00 -21.23
CA ALA A 82 8.69 -1.07 -22.36
C ALA A 82 9.10 -2.51 -22.69
N ALA A 83 9.48 -3.29 -21.69
CA ALA A 83 9.81 -4.70 -21.85
C ALA A 83 8.62 -5.51 -22.40
N PHE A 84 7.40 -5.23 -21.94
CA PHE A 84 6.20 -5.87 -22.46
C PHE A 84 6.00 -5.57 -23.94
N TYR A 85 6.06 -4.30 -24.36
CA TYR A 85 5.90 -3.92 -25.77
C TYR A 85 7.07 -4.39 -26.64
N PHE A 86 8.29 -4.39 -26.11
CA PHE A 86 9.45 -4.96 -26.80
C PHE A 86 9.24 -6.46 -27.12
N LEU A 87 8.75 -7.24 -26.13
CA LEU A 87 8.43 -8.66 -26.34
C LEU A 87 7.27 -8.88 -27.33
N MET A 88 6.37 -7.90 -27.45
CA MET A 88 5.28 -7.91 -28.44
C MET A 88 5.72 -7.37 -29.81
N GLY A 89 7.02 -7.18 -30.05
CA GLY A 89 7.55 -6.67 -31.32
C GLY A 89 7.20 -5.21 -31.59
N GLY A 90 6.95 -4.40 -30.55
CA GLY A 90 6.60 -2.98 -30.65
C GLY A 90 5.12 -2.72 -30.89
N VAL A 91 4.27 -3.75 -30.93
CA VAL A 91 2.83 -3.57 -31.11
C VAL A 91 2.20 -2.97 -29.83
N ARG A 92 1.54 -1.81 -29.99
CA ARG A 92 0.83 -1.16 -28.88
C ARG A 92 -0.49 -1.88 -28.58
N ALA A 93 -0.46 -2.84 -27.65
CA ALA A 93 -1.59 -3.68 -27.26
C ALA A 93 -2.05 -3.35 -25.83
N LEU A 94 -2.53 -2.12 -25.59
CA LEU A 94 -2.95 -1.62 -24.27
C LEU A 94 -3.93 -2.53 -23.51
N PRO A 95 -4.99 -3.12 -24.12
CA PRO A 95 -5.86 -4.03 -23.39
C PRO A 95 -5.13 -5.27 -22.86
N VAL A 96 -4.18 -5.82 -23.62
CA VAL A 96 -3.37 -6.98 -23.19
C VAL A 96 -2.43 -6.59 -22.07
N LEU A 97 -1.82 -5.42 -22.12
CA LEU A 97 -0.99 -4.87 -21.05
C LEU A 97 -1.81 -4.68 -19.75
N LEU A 98 -3.03 -4.15 -19.84
CA LEU A 98 -3.94 -4.00 -18.69
C LEU A 98 -4.29 -5.35 -18.05
N VAL A 99 -4.55 -6.38 -18.88
CA VAL A 99 -4.81 -7.74 -18.40
C VAL A 99 -3.57 -8.29 -17.68
N ALA A 100 -2.38 -8.16 -18.28
CA ALA A 100 -1.13 -8.62 -17.69
C ALA A 100 -0.83 -7.91 -16.35
N TYR A 101 -0.97 -6.58 -16.32
CA TYR A 101 -0.78 -5.77 -15.12
C TYR A 101 -1.77 -6.15 -14.00
N SER A 102 -3.05 -6.33 -14.36
CA SER A 102 -4.11 -6.76 -13.44
C SER A 102 -3.86 -8.17 -12.88
N ALA A 103 -3.32 -9.08 -13.68
CA ALA A 103 -2.96 -10.43 -13.23
C ALA A 103 -1.86 -10.40 -12.15
N ILE A 104 -0.87 -9.52 -12.31
CA ILE A 104 0.21 -9.33 -11.33
C ILE A 104 -0.33 -8.68 -10.06
N THR A 105 -1.09 -7.60 -10.18
CA THR A 105 -1.59 -6.84 -9.03
C THR A 105 -2.75 -7.52 -8.31
N ALA A 106 -3.42 -8.51 -8.92
CA ALA A 106 -4.41 -9.38 -8.27
C ALA A 106 -3.81 -10.25 -7.14
N LEU A 107 -2.49 -10.36 -7.06
CA LEU A 107 -1.82 -11.01 -5.94
C LEU A 107 -1.88 -10.20 -4.64
N VAL A 108 -2.14 -8.89 -4.69
CA VAL A 108 -2.18 -8.02 -3.50
C VAL A 108 -3.10 -8.55 -2.41
N PRO A 109 -4.41 -8.82 -2.62
CA PRO A 109 -5.27 -9.33 -1.57
C PRO A 109 -4.92 -10.75 -1.10
N VAL A 110 -4.26 -11.55 -1.94
CA VAL A 110 -3.73 -12.86 -1.55
C VAL A 110 -2.61 -12.69 -0.52
N TYR A 111 -1.67 -11.78 -0.77
CA TYR A 111 -0.62 -11.47 0.20
C TYR A 111 -1.17 -10.80 1.47
N VAL A 112 -2.22 -9.98 1.37
CA VAL A 112 -2.93 -9.44 2.55
C VAL A 112 -3.54 -10.57 3.38
N TYR A 113 -4.16 -11.56 2.76
CA TYR A 113 -4.62 -12.76 3.46
C TYR A 113 -3.47 -13.48 4.17
N TRP A 114 -2.36 -13.75 3.47
CA TRP A 114 -1.22 -14.47 4.03
C TRP A 114 -0.52 -13.70 5.16
N PHE A 115 -0.25 -12.40 5.02
CA PHE A 115 0.40 -11.69 6.12
C PHE A 115 -0.55 -11.48 7.31
N THR A 116 -1.87 -11.41 7.08
CA THR A 116 -2.85 -11.43 8.17
C THR A 116 -2.81 -12.76 8.92
N ARG A 117 -2.69 -13.89 8.22
CA ARG A 117 -2.47 -15.20 8.85
C ARG A 117 -1.14 -15.25 9.63
N ALA A 118 -0.09 -14.64 9.07
CA ALA A 118 1.23 -14.58 9.71
C ALA A 118 1.25 -13.69 10.98
N LEU A 119 0.23 -12.85 11.20
CA LEU A 119 -0.03 -12.15 12.48
C LEU A 119 -0.66 -13.06 13.54
N ASP A 120 -0.85 -14.36 13.26
CA ASP A 120 -1.60 -15.31 14.07
C ASP A 120 -3.11 -14.99 14.16
N ALA A 121 -3.65 -14.28 13.15
CA ALA A 121 -5.07 -13.99 13.08
C ALA A 121 -5.88 -15.22 12.64
N PRO A 122 -7.13 -15.39 13.13
CA PRO A 122 -8.04 -16.43 12.66
C PRO A 122 -8.29 -16.34 11.15
N ASP A 123 -8.53 -17.48 10.49
CA ASP A 123 -8.78 -17.55 9.05
C ASP A 123 -9.93 -16.63 8.60
N GLY A 124 -11.02 -16.55 9.36
CA GLY A 124 -12.13 -15.64 9.07
C GLY A 124 -11.74 -14.16 9.08
N VAL A 125 -10.74 -13.74 9.89
CA VAL A 125 -10.19 -12.38 9.90
C VAL A 125 -9.36 -12.17 8.64
N ALA A 126 -8.47 -13.10 8.30
CA ALA A 126 -7.62 -13.01 7.12
C ALA A 126 -8.46 -12.95 5.83
N ARG A 127 -9.51 -13.75 5.72
CA ARG A 127 -10.44 -13.69 4.59
C ARG A 127 -11.09 -12.31 4.46
N ARG A 128 -11.57 -11.73 5.56
CA ARG A 128 -12.18 -10.38 5.54
C ARG A 128 -11.17 -9.30 5.14
N ALA A 129 -9.94 -9.38 5.65
CA ALA A 129 -8.88 -8.45 5.23
C ALA A 129 -8.59 -8.55 3.73
N GLY A 130 -8.48 -9.76 3.19
CA GLY A 130 -8.33 -9.99 1.75
C GLY A 130 -9.51 -9.45 0.94
N TRP A 131 -10.76 -9.71 1.34
CA TRP A 131 -11.95 -9.19 0.66
C TRP A 131 -12.06 -7.66 0.74
N LEU A 132 -11.71 -7.05 1.85
CA LEU A 132 -11.68 -5.59 2.01
C LEU A 132 -10.79 -4.96 0.94
N VAL A 133 -9.59 -5.52 0.70
CA VAL A 133 -8.65 -5.04 -0.33
C VAL A 133 -9.08 -5.44 -1.75
N THR A 134 -9.77 -6.58 -1.91
CA THR A 134 -10.28 -7.01 -3.22
C THR A 134 -11.33 -6.06 -3.76
N LEU A 135 -12.23 -5.56 -2.91
CA LEU A 135 -13.45 -4.85 -3.34
C LEU A 135 -13.38 -3.33 -3.10
N SER A 136 -12.43 -2.82 -2.33
CA SER A 136 -12.33 -1.39 -2.06
C SER A 136 -11.91 -0.63 -3.34
N PRO A 137 -12.67 0.41 -3.75
CA PRO A 137 -12.46 1.13 -5.00
C PRO A 137 -11.04 1.67 -5.17
N ALA A 138 -10.43 2.21 -4.10
CA ALA A 138 -9.05 2.72 -4.16
C ALA A 138 -8.06 1.64 -4.62
N PHE A 139 -8.13 0.43 -4.02
CA PHE A 139 -7.21 -0.65 -4.42
C PHE A 139 -7.47 -1.14 -5.83
N VAL A 140 -8.75 -1.23 -6.22
CA VAL A 140 -9.13 -1.68 -7.57
C VAL A 140 -8.66 -0.68 -8.61
N PHE A 141 -8.91 0.61 -8.40
CA PHE A 141 -8.53 1.67 -9.33
C PHE A 141 -7.01 1.80 -9.49
N TRP A 142 -6.28 1.99 -8.38
CA TRP A 142 -4.83 2.22 -8.43
C TRP A 142 -4.03 1.00 -8.92
N SER A 143 -4.57 -0.20 -8.78
CA SER A 143 -3.90 -1.42 -9.22
C SER A 143 -4.46 -2.03 -10.51
N GLY A 144 -5.53 -1.46 -11.09
CA GLY A 144 -6.08 -1.87 -12.39
C GLY A 144 -5.69 -0.96 -13.54
N SER A 145 -5.23 0.28 -13.27
CA SER A 145 -5.11 1.35 -14.27
C SER A 145 -3.66 1.77 -14.56
N LEU A 146 -2.70 0.89 -14.53
CA LEU A 146 -1.27 1.12 -14.83
C LEU A 146 -0.60 2.23 -14.00
N TYR A 147 -1.08 2.51 -12.81
CA TYR A 147 -0.42 3.41 -11.88
C TYR A 147 0.70 2.70 -11.12
N LYS A 148 1.80 3.41 -10.83
CA LYS A 148 2.89 2.88 -9.99
C LYS A 148 2.44 2.41 -8.61
N GLU A 149 1.29 2.87 -8.14
CA GLU A 149 0.65 2.46 -6.89
C GLU A 149 0.31 0.96 -6.87
N GLY A 150 -0.11 0.38 -7.97
CA GLY A 150 -0.40 -1.06 -8.03
C GLY A 150 0.82 -1.92 -7.72
N LEU A 151 1.99 -1.57 -8.28
CA LEU A 151 3.26 -2.22 -7.94
C LEU A 151 3.69 -1.93 -6.51
N THR A 152 3.50 -0.69 -6.04
CA THR A 152 3.79 -0.31 -4.65
C THR A 152 2.98 -1.16 -3.67
N LEU A 153 1.67 -1.29 -3.88
CA LEU A 153 0.78 -2.13 -3.06
C LEU A 153 1.22 -3.60 -3.08
N LEU A 154 1.63 -4.11 -4.24
CA LEU A 154 2.13 -5.48 -4.38
C LEU A 154 3.41 -5.67 -3.55
N PHE A 155 4.44 -4.85 -3.78
CA PHE A 155 5.71 -5.01 -3.09
C PHE A 155 5.59 -4.80 -1.57
N LEU A 156 4.76 -3.86 -1.11
CA LEU A 156 4.46 -3.69 0.32
C LEU A 156 3.77 -4.92 0.91
N SER A 157 2.80 -5.52 0.22
CA SER A 157 2.10 -6.70 0.72
C SER A 157 2.99 -7.95 0.74
N VAL A 158 3.84 -8.13 -0.29
CA VAL A 158 4.86 -9.19 -0.34
C VAL A 158 5.88 -9.00 0.78
N ALA A 159 6.41 -7.79 0.93
CA ALA A 159 7.37 -7.46 1.97
C ALA A 159 6.81 -7.68 3.38
N ALA A 160 5.55 -7.26 3.63
CA ALA A 160 4.89 -7.51 4.91
C ALA A 160 4.82 -9.00 5.23
N TYR A 161 4.38 -9.83 4.28
CA TYR A 161 4.35 -11.28 4.47
C TYR A 161 5.72 -11.87 4.77
N HIS A 162 6.74 -11.54 3.99
CA HIS A 162 8.07 -12.11 4.15
C HIS A 162 8.79 -11.62 5.43
N THR A 163 8.53 -10.38 5.87
CA THR A 163 9.02 -9.88 7.16
C THR A 163 8.44 -10.68 8.33
N LEU A 164 7.12 -10.91 8.34
CA LEU A 164 6.47 -11.71 9.38
C LEU A 164 6.97 -13.17 9.37
N ARG A 165 7.24 -13.71 8.20
CA ARG A 165 7.85 -15.05 8.03
C ARG A 165 9.27 -15.13 8.60
N LEU A 166 10.08 -14.07 8.44
CA LEU A 166 11.43 -14.01 9.02
C LEU A 166 11.39 -13.88 10.54
N GLN A 167 10.42 -13.17 11.09
CA GLN A 167 10.22 -13.08 12.54
C GLN A 167 9.84 -14.42 13.17
N SER A 168 9.18 -15.32 12.45
CA SER A 168 8.81 -16.64 12.93
C SER A 168 9.91 -17.70 12.74
N GLY A 169 10.87 -17.46 11.85
CA GLY A 169 12.00 -18.36 11.59
C GLY A 169 12.82 -17.92 10.38
N TRP A 170 14.13 -18.18 10.44
CA TRP A 170 15.04 -17.82 9.36
C TRP A 170 14.75 -18.61 8.08
N LYS A 171 14.59 -17.91 6.97
CA LYS A 171 14.43 -18.47 5.62
C LYS A 171 15.17 -17.59 4.61
N GLY A 172 16.26 -18.08 4.04
CA GLY A 172 17.04 -17.34 3.04
C GLY A 172 16.18 -16.81 1.89
N ARG A 173 15.24 -17.62 1.39
CA ARG A 173 14.26 -17.19 0.36
C ARG A 173 13.49 -15.91 0.76
N SER A 174 13.12 -15.78 2.03
CA SER A 174 12.40 -14.58 2.48
C SER A 174 13.31 -13.35 2.50
N VAL A 175 14.60 -13.51 2.82
CA VAL A 175 15.59 -12.43 2.74
C VAL A 175 15.76 -11.96 1.30
N SER A 176 15.94 -12.90 0.35
CA SER A 176 16.10 -12.56 -1.06
C SER A 176 14.86 -11.84 -1.62
N ILE A 177 13.66 -12.30 -1.29
CA ILE A 177 12.42 -11.65 -1.74
C ILE A 177 12.28 -10.26 -1.13
N LEU A 178 12.64 -10.07 0.14
CA LEU A 178 12.64 -8.74 0.77
C LEU A 178 13.64 -7.80 0.11
N ALA A 179 14.86 -8.26 -0.19
CA ALA A 179 15.85 -7.48 -0.92
C ALA A 179 15.32 -7.05 -2.29
N LEU A 180 14.69 -7.99 -3.02
CA LEU A 180 14.03 -7.67 -4.30
C LEU A 180 12.88 -6.65 -4.12
N CYS A 181 12.08 -6.74 -3.06
CA CYS A 181 11.04 -5.75 -2.78
C CYS A 181 11.62 -4.36 -2.49
N VAL A 182 12.77 -4.26 -1.79
CA VAL A 182 13.44 -2.97 -1.53
C VAL A 182 13.97 -2.38 -2.84
N ILE A 183 14.64 -3.19 -3.68
CA ILE A 183 15.13 -2.77 -5.00
C ILE A 183 13.95 -2.31 -5.89
N ALA A 184 12.88 -3.08 -5.93
CA ALA A 184 11.71 -2.74 -6.73
C ALA A 184 11.00 -1.47 -6.23
N LEU A 185 10.85 -1.31 -4.91
CA LEU A 185 10.30 -0.09 -4.32
C LEU A 185 11.20 1.12 -4.58
N TRP A 186 12.52 0.94 -4.61
CA TRP A 186 13.43 2.02 -4.99
C TRP A 186 13.11 2.55 -6.40
N GLY A 187 12.88 1.66 -7.36
CA GLY A 187 12.52 2.03 -8.74
C GLY A 187 11.10 2.58 -8.93
N VAL A 188 10.29 2.61 -7.85
CA VAL A 188 8.90 3.14 -7.87
C VAL A 188 8.72 4.30 -6.90
N ARG A 189 9.26 4.18 -5.69
CA ARG A 189 9.18 5.17 -4.59
C ARG A 189 10.33 4.95 -3.60
N SER A 190 11.44 5.59 -3.83
CA SER A 190 12.70 5.42 -3.06
C SER A 190 12.52 5.58 -1.55
N TYR A 191 11.76 6.57 -1.09
CA TYR A 191 11.50 6.77 0.33
C TYR A 191 10.76 5.59 1.00
N LEU A 192 9.90 4.87 0.25
CA LEU A 192 9.25 3.66 0.78
C LEU A 192 10.22 2.50 0.93
N ALA A 193 11.21 2.39 0.06
CA ALA A 193 12.27 1.40 0.19
C ALA A 193 13.07 1.63 1.48
N ILE A 194 13.42 2.89 1.78
CA ILE A 194 14.12 3.27 3.01
C ILE A 194 13.26 2.97 4.24
N LEU A 195 11.99 3.40 4.23
CA LEU A 195 11.06 3.14 5.34
C LEU A 195 10.86 1.63 5.57
N LEU A 196 10.74 0.84 4.50
CA LEU A 196 10.62 -0.61 4.59
C LEU A 196 11.86 -1.22 5.22
N ALA A 197 13.05 -0.87 4.72
CA ALA A 197 14.30 -1.38 5.25
C ALA A 197 14.45 -1.06 6.75
N LEU A 198 14.17 0.19 7.14
CA LEU A 198 14.21 0.63 8.53
C LEU A 198 13.19 -0.13 9.40
N ALA A 199 11.94 -0.24 8.94
CA ALA A 199 10.89 -0.96 9.67
C ALA A 199 11.22 -2.45 9.84
N VAL A 200 11.79 -3.09 8.80
CA VAL A 200 12.25 -4.49 8.87
C VAL A 200 13.35 -4.63 9.93
N VAL A 201 14.39 -3.82 9.85
CA VAL A 201 15.51 -3.84 10.80
C VAL A 201 15.02 -3.65 12.23
N LEU A 202 14.28 -2.58 12.51
CA LEU A 202 13.76 -2.26 13.83
C LEU A 202 12.84 -3.37 14.36
N SER A 203 11.99 -3.95 13.52
CA SER A 203 11.09 -5.01 13.93
C SER A 203 11.80 -6.34 14.24
N LEU A 204 12.91 -6.62 13.57
CA LEU A 204 13.73 -7.81 13.82
C LEU A 204 14.54 -7.67 15.11
N LEU A 205 14.92 -6.45 15.51
CA LEU A 205 15.53 -6.19 16.82
C LEU A 205 14.56 -6.53 17.96
N TRP A 206 13.25 -6.37 17.75
CA TRP A 206 12.18 -6.75 18.68
C TRP A 206 11.67 -8.19 18.48
N GLY A 207 12.41 -9.02 17.73
CA GLY A 207 11.99 -10.36 17.33
C GLY A 207 11.57 -11.27 18.49
N ARG A 208 10.74 -12.27 18.19
CA ARG A 208 10.35 -13.33 19.12
C ARG A 208 11.60 -14.06 19.58
N ILE A 209 11.92 -13.98 20.87
CA ILE A 209 12.79 -14.98 21.52
C ILE A 209 12.02 -16.31 21.47
N PRO A 210 12.54 -17.37 20.82
CA PRO A 210 11.86 -18.66 20.78
C PRO A 210 11.57 -19.13 22.20
N ARG A 211 10.31 -19.40 22.51
CA ARG A 211 9.88 -19.89 23.82
C ARG A 211 10.32 -21.32 24.14
N THR A 212 10.94 -22.01 23.23
CA THR A 212 11.40 -23.39 23.43
C THR A 212 12.88 -23.50 23.10
N GLY A 213 13.65 -24.00 24.06
CA GLY A 213 15.10 -24.19 24.05
C GLY A 213 15.68 -25.12 22.97
N GLN A 214 15.12 -25.13 21.76
CA GLN A 214 15.61 -25.86 20.60
C GLN A 214 16.11 -24.92 19.51
N SER A 215 17.10 -24.11 19.79
CA SER A 215 17.84 -23.44 18.72
C SER A 215 19.24 -24.08 18.53
N ARG A 216 19.27 -25.24 17.91
CA ARG A 216 20.45 -25.67 17.12
C ARG A 216 20.47 -24.87 15.80
N GLY A 217 20.54 -23.58 15.87
CA GLY A 217 20.51 -22.68 14.71
C GLY A 217 21.38 -21.46 14.95
N VAL A 218 21.70 -20.76 13.86
CA VAL A 218 22.45 -19.50 13.87
C VAL A 218 21.89 -18.55 14.95
N PRO A 219 22.73 -18.00 15.83
CA PRO A 219 22.30 -17.07 16.87
C PRO A 219 21.45 -15.93 16.33
N VAL A 220 20.44 -15.49 17.08
CA VAL A 220 19.51 -14.41 16.65
C VAL A 220 20.27 -13.16 16.19
N PHE A 221 21.34 -12.79 16.90
CA PHE A 221 22.20 -11.66 16.55
C PHE A 221 22.84 -11.82 15.15
N VAL A 222 23.34 -13.00 14.80
CA VAL A 222 23.97 -13.26 13.49
C VAL A 222 22.94 -13.16 12.37
N ARG A 223 21.71 -13.63 12.61
CA ARG A 223 20.61 -13.50 11.64
C ARG A 223 20.21 -12.03 11.42
N GLN A 224 20.12 -11.28 12.51
CA GLN A 224 19.83 -9.85 12.45
C GLN A 224 20.94 -9.10 11.73
N ALA A 225 22.21 -9.36 12.09
CA ALA A 225 23.36 -8.76 11.42
C ALA A 225 23.38 -9.08 9.92
N ALA A 226 23.12 -10.33 9.53
CA ALA A 226 23.06 -10.72 8.12
C ALA A 226 21.95 -9.99 7.36
N VAL A 227 20.74 -9.86 7.93
CA VAL A 227 19.65 -9.07 7.30
C VAL A 227 20.06 -7.60 7.20
N MET A 228 20.58 -7.01 8.29
CA MET A 228 21.04 -5.62 8.29
C MET A 228 22.12 -5.39 7.23
N SER A 229 23.10 -6.32 7.10
CA SER A 229 24.14 -6.23 6.09
C SER A 229 23.59 -6.30 4.67
N VAL A 230 22.66 -7.23 4.39
CA VAL A 230 22.01 -7.33 3.08
C VAL A 230 21.26 -6.04 2.74
N PHE A 231 20.47 -5.50 3.67
CA PHE A 231 19.76 -4.25 3.43
C PHE A 231 20.69 -3.05 3.30
N ALA A 232 21.77 -2.97 4.11
CA ALA A 232 22.76 -1.93 3.99
C ALA A 232 23.45 -1.99 2.62
N VAL A 233 23.90 -3.18 2.19
CA VAL A 233 24.51 -3.37 0.86
C VAL A 233 23.52 -3.00 -0.25
N VAL A 234 22.27 -3.44 -0.18
CA VAL A 234 21.25 -3.08 -1.18
C VAL A 234 21.05 -1.57 -1.23
N ILE A 235 20.85 -0.90 -0.08
CA ILE A 235 20.64 0.55 -0.02
C ILE A 235 21.87 1.29 -0.54
N ILE A 236 23.09 0.88 -0.13
CA ILE A 236 24.33 1.51 -0.58
C ILE A 236 24.52 1.28 -2.09
N SER A 237 24.38 0.05 -2.58
CA SER A 237 24.57 -0.27 -4.01
C SER A 237 23.56 0.44 -4.89
N VAL A 238 22.29 0.46 -4.50
CA VAL A 238 21.24 1.15 -5.25
C VAL A 238 21.38 2.66 -5.09
N GLY A 239 21.74 3.16 -3.89
CA GLY A 239 21.98 4.59 -3.65
C GLY A 239 23.20 5.14 -4.37
N LEU A 240 24.25 4.33 -4.61
CA LEU A 240 25.43 4.71 -5.37
C LEU A 240 25.21 4.67 -6.90
N GLN A 241 24.36 3.75 -7.37
CA GLN A 241 24.06 3.60 -8.81
C GLN A 241 22.95 4.55 -9.29
N VAL A 242 21.93 4.71 -8.48
CA VAL A 242 20.93 5.75 -8.68
C VAL A 242 21.42 6.88 -7.79
N ARG A 243 22.11 7.87 -8.39
CA ARG A 243 22.33 9.13 -7.69
C ARG A 243 21.03 9.40 -6.98
N THR A 244 21.07 9.59 -5.68
CA THR A 244 19.92 9.97 -4.84
C THR A 244 19.34 11.28 -5.32
N GLU A 245 19.36 11.32 -6.62
CA GLU A 245 19.03 12.38 -7.47
C GLU A 245 17.75 12.98 -7.04
N GLN A 246 17.92 14.17 -6.73
CA GLN A 246 16.97 15.21 -7.06
C GLN A 246 15.77 15.33 -6.15
N VAL A 247 15.47 14.35 -5.28
CA VAL A 247 14.23 14.46 -4.52
C VAL A 247 14.42 14.79 -3.05
N LEU A 248 15.51 14.37 -2.44
CA LEU A 248 15.70 14.53 -1.00
C LEU A 248 17.08 15.06 -0.56
N LEU A 249 18.12 15.04 -1.42
CA LEU A 249 19.49 15.31 -0.99
C LEU A 249 20.29 16.29 -1.88
N GLU A 250 19.76 16.75 -3.00
CA GLU A 250 20.53 17.52 -4.00
C GLU A 250 20.33 19.05 -3.99
N SER A 251 19.56 19.60 -3.08
CA SER A 251 19.64 21.04 -2.89
C SER A 251 20.56 21.35 -1.71
N ASP A 252 21.44 22.32 -1.86
CA ASP A 252 22.19 22.96 -0.78
C ASP A 252 21.25 23.48 0.34
N GLU A 253 19.96 23.51 0.08
CA GLU A 253 18.90 24.04 0.94
C GLU A 253 18.25 23.02 1.91
N GLY A 254 18.50 21.72 1.73
CA GLY A 254 18.04 20.65 2.64
C GLY A 254 16.69 19.98 2.30
N VAL A 255 16.47 18.81 2.90
CA VAL A 255 15.32 17.91 2.62
C VAL A 255 13.96 18.57 2.85
N LEU A 256 13.81 19.37 3.91
CA LEU A 256 12.54 20.01 4.25
C LEU A 256 12.15 21.08 3.26
N VAL A 257 13.10 21.87 2.77
CA VAL A 257 12.86 22.91 1.76
C VAL A 257 12.36 22.26 0.47
N ASN A 258 12.98 21.17 0.02
CA ASN A 258 12.51 20.42 -1.15
C ASN A 258 11.11 19.84 -0.96
N LEU A 259 10.80 19.30 0.22
CA LEU A 259 9.46 18.83 0.54
C LEU A 259 8.45 19.98 0.50
N ASP A 260 8.81 21.17 1.01
CA ASP A 260 7.94 22.34 0.99
C ASP A 260 7.65 22.83 -0.43
N VAL A 261 8.67 22.96 -1.27
CA VAL A 261 8.51 23.33 -2.69
C VAL A 261 7.57 22.37 -3.41
N ARG A 262 7.76 21.06 -3.27
CA ARG A 262 6.88 20.03 -3.89
C ARG A 262 5.48 20.09 -3.33
N ARG A 263 5.32 20.26 -2.02
CA ARG A 263 4.04 20.39 -1.35
C ARG A 263 3.29 21.63 -1.85
N ALA A 264 3.96 22.79 -1.85
CA ALA A 264 3.39 24.06 -2.28
C ALA A 264 3.00 24.04 -3.77
N GLY A 265 3.86 23.47 -4.66
CA GLY A 265 3.53 23.26 -6.06
C GLY A 265 2.27 22.39 -6.21
N SER A 266 2.26 21.22 -5.57
CA SER A 266 1.11 20.29 -5.60
C SER A 266 -0.19 20.90 -5.03
N ALA A 267 -0.10 21.80 -4.05
CA ALA A 267 -1.25 22.50 -3.48
C ALA A 267 -1.81 23.57 -4.43
N LYS A 268 -0.94 24.30 -5.15
CA LYS A 268 -1.33 25.41 -6.02
C LYS A 268 -1.85 24.94 -7.37
N GLU A 269 -1.21 23.91 -7.96
CA GLU A 269 -1.56 23.39 -9.28
C GLU A 269 -2.85 22.59 -9.28
N ALA A 270 -3.16 21.89 -8.18
CA ALA A 270 -4.34 21.05 -8.09
C ALA A 270 -5.60 21.82 -7.69
N ARG A 271 -6.70 21.64 -8.45
CA ARG A 271 -8.03 22.21 -8.08
C ARG A 271 -8.52 21.76 -6.69
N SER A 272 -8.02 20.65 -6.18
CA SER A 272 -8.35 20.08 -4.87
C SER A 272 -7.24 20.28 -3.83
N GLY A 273 -6.38 21.30 -4.03
CA GLY A 273 -5.32 21.67 -3.11
C GLY A 273 -5.87 22.17 -1.78
N TYR A 274 -5.14 21.88 -0.69
CA TYR A 274 -5.47 22.32 0.66
C TYR A 274 -4.25 22.84 1.41
N LEU A 275 -4.48 23.68 2.40
CA LEU A 275 -3.44 24.30 3.25
C LEU A 275 -2.32 24.94 2.42
N GLN A 276 -2.68 25.73 1.40
CA GLN A 276 -1.76 26.29 0.41
C GLN A 276 -0.73 27.25 1.02
N GLU A 277 -1.11 27.98 2.07
CA GLU A 277 -0.26 28.96 2.76
C GLU A 277 0.68 28.33 3.80
N ALA A 278 0.54 27.03 4.09
CA ALA A 278 1.38 26.40 5.09
C ALA A 278 2.78 26.13 4.53
N SER A 279 3.82 26.23 5.37
CA SER A 279 5.21 25.86 5.08
C SER A 279 5.66 24.70 5.95
N VAL A 280 6.58 23.89 5.43
CA VAL A 280 7.28 22.82 6.13
C VAL A 280 8.80 22.92 5.90
N ALA A 281 9.30 24.09 5.49
CA ALA A 281 10.69 24.29 5.10
C ALA A 281 11.68 24.16 6.27
N THR A 282 11.22 24.42 7.50
CA THR A 282 12.04 24.29 8.72
C THR A 282 11.50 23.16 9.62
N PRO A 283 12.35 22.58 10.51
CA PRO A 283 11.90 21.57 11.47
C PRO A 283 10.76 22.05 12.36
N GLU A 284 10.76 23.32 12.78
CA GLU A 284 9.75 23.94 13.61
C GLU A 284 8.42 24.04 12.87
N GLU A 285 8.43 24.52 11.63
CA GLU A 285 7.25 24.60 10.77
C GLU A 285 6.68 23.21 10.46
N ALA A 286 7.55 22.27 10.12
CA ALA A 286 7.15 20.88 9.84
C ALA A 286 6.49 20.23 11.07
N LEU A 287 7.01 20.47 12.29
CA LEU A 287 6.45 19.95 13.53
C LEU A 287 5.08 20.60 13.85
N GLN A 288 4.94 21.93 13.64
CA GLN A 288 3.68 22.64 13.82
C GLN A 288 2.62 22.22 12.81
N TYR A 289 3.03 22.01 11.55
CA TYR A 289 2.16 21.56 10.46
C TYR A 289 1.69 20.11 10.63
N PHE A 290 2.56 19.23 11.15
CA PHE A 290 2.35 17.78 11.15
C PHE A 290 0.99 17.30 11.68
N PRO A 291 0.46 17.79 12.83
CA PRO A 291 -0.84 17.35 13.34
C PRO A 291 -1.99 17.65 12.37
N VAL A 292 -1.99 18.83 11.77
CA VAL A 292 -3.01 19.28 10.82
C VAL A 292 -2.83 18.55 9.49
N GLY A 293 -1.61 18.44 8.99
CA GLY A 293 -1.27 17.69 7.78
C GLY A 293 -1.68 16.23 7.89
N LEU A 294 -1.44 15.60 9.05
CA LEU A 294 -1.86 14.22 9.32
C LEU A 294 -3.39 14.07 9.34
N LEU A 295 -4.10 15.01 9.97
CA LEU A 295 -5.56 15.01 9.97
C LEU A 295 -6.09 15.09 8.54
N TYR A 296 -5.62 16.05 7.75
CA TYR A 296 -6.00 16.17 6.34
C TYR A 296 -5.63 14.93 5.54
N PHE A 297 -4.40 14.47 5.64
CA PHE A 297 -3.97 13.23 4.95
C PHE A 297 -4.90 12.05 5.24
N LEU A 298 -5.34 11.86 6.48
CA LEU A 298 -6.17 10.72 6.85
C LEU A 298 -7.66 10.90 6.56
N THR A 299 -8.16 12.14 6.37
CA THR A 299 -9.60 12.41 6.36
C THR A 299 -10.16 13.06 5.10
N VAL A 300 -9.35 13.76 4.28
CA VAL A 300 -9.86 14.40 3.05
C VAL A 300 -10.24 13.37 1.97
N PRO A 301 -11.24 13.64 1.11
CA PRO A 301 -12.15 14.78 1.17
C PRO A 301 -13.12 14.67 2.34
N PHE A 302 -13.42 15.79 2.97
CA PHE A 302 -14.48 15.82 3.97
C PHE A 302 -15.84 15.67 3.28
N PRO A 303 -16.87 15.07 3.93
CA PRO A 303 -18.18 14.83 3.32
C PRO A 303 -18.91 16.08 2.79
N TRP A 304 -18.57 17.24 3.34
CA TRP A 304 -19.13 18.54 2.94
C TRP A 304 -18.31 19.27 1.87
N GLN A 305 -17.13 18.76 1.50
CA GLN A 305 -16.30 19.31 0.44
C GLN A 305 -16.71 18.73 -0.92
N LEU A 306 -17.85 19.18 -1.44
CA LEU A 306 -18.28 18.80 -2.77
C LEU A 306 -17.45 19.59 -3.80
N GLY A 307 -16.80 18.89 -4.69
CA GLY A 307 -15.92 19.45 -5.72
C GLY A 307 -16.13 18.78 -7.08
N ALA A 308 -15.05 18.54 -7.80
CA ALA A 308 -15.10 17.82 -9.07
C ALA A 308 -15.68 16.40 -8.91
N ILE A 309 -16.29 15.86 -9.99
CA ILE A 309 -16.91 14.52 -10.00
C ILE A 309 -15.98 13.45 -9.40
N ARG A 310 -14.68 13.47 -9.76
CA ARG A 310 -13.69 12.55 -9.20
C ARG A 310 -13.60 12.62 -7.67
N GLN A 311 -13.62 13.82 -7.10
CA GLN A 311 -13.56 14.02 -5.65
C GLN A 311 -14.81 13.49 -4.98
N ASN A 312 -15.98 13.71 -5.57
CA ASN A 312 -17.25 13.24 -5.03
C ASN A 312 -17.36 11.71 -5.03
N LEU A 313 -16.79 11.03 -6.04
CA LEU A 313 -16.73 9.56 -6.11
C LEU A 313 -15.88 8.93 -5.00
N ILE A 314 -14.91 9.66 -4.45
CA ILE A 314 -14.03 9.18 -3.37
C ILE A 314 -14.74 9.26 -2.00
N ILE A 315 -15.68 10.19 -1.81
CA ILE A 315 -16.30 10.46 -0.50
C ILE A 315 -16.94 9.22 0.14
N PRO A 316 -17.75 8.39 -0.56
CA PRO A 316 -18.36 7.22 0.07
C PRO A 316 -17.34 6.22 0.62
N GLU A 317 -16.27 5.96 -0.14
CA GLU A 317 -15.19 5.08 0.33
C GLU A 317 -14.43 5.70 1.50
N ASN A 318 -14.16 7.01 1.44
CA ASN A 318 -13.49 7.70 2.53
C ASN A 318 -14.28 7.61 3.84
N VAL A 319 -15.60 7.86 3.78
CA VAL A 319 -16.50 7.71 4.95
C VAL A 319 -16.51 6.27 5.47
N PHE A 320 -16.51 5.28 4.58
CA PHE A 320 -16.41 3.88 4.96
C PHE A 320 -15.12 3.59 5.75
N TRP A 321 -13.95 4.04 5.25
CA TRP A 321 -12.67 3.84 5.92
C TRP A 321 -12.57 4.61 7.24
N LEU A 322 -13.10 5.84 7.31
CA LEU A 322 -13.20 6.60 8.57
C LEU A 322 -14.02 5.84 9.63
N GLY A 323 -15.11 5.20 9.21
CA GLY A 323 -15.90 4.33 10.08
C GLY A 323 -15.15 3.07 10.58
N LEU A 324 -14.11 2.63 9.86
CA LEU A 324 -13.27 1.51 10.27
C LEU A 324 -12.17 1.90 11.28
N TYR A 325 -11.75 3.17 11.39
CA TYR A 325 -10.67 3.59 12.27
C TYR A 325 -10.86 3.18 13.75
N PRO A 326 -12.05 3.34 14.36
CA PRO A 326 -12.26 2.84 15.73
C PRO A 326 -12.08 1.32 15.85
N LEU A 327 -12.47 0.57 14.81
CA LEU A 327 -12.28 -0.89 14.77
C LEU A 327 -10.79 -1.25 14.63
N MET A 328 -10.01 -0.47 13.87
CA MET A 328 -8.57 -0.68 13.75
C MET A 328 -7.87 -0.61 15.11
N VAL A 329 -8.27 0.32 15.98
CA VAL A 329 -7.74 0.41 17.36
C VAL A 329 -8.00 -0.89 18.16
N LEU A 330 -9.20 -1.45 18.04
CA LEU A 330 -9.53 -2.74 18.67
C LEU A 330 -8.69 -3.88 18.07
N GLY A 331 -8.53 -3.88 16.76
CA GLY A 331 -7.73 -4.86 16.03
C GLY A 331 -6.25 -4.80 16.39
N ILE A 332 -5.67 -3.60 16.46
CA ILE A 332 -4.28 -3.38 16.88
C ILE A 332 -4.06 -3.93 18.30
N ARG A 333 -4.94 -3.60 19.24
CA ARG A 333 -4.85 -4.12 20.62
C ARG A 333 -4.89 -5.65 20.66
N ARG A 334 -5.68 -6.28 19.81
CA ARG A 334 -5.78 -7.72 19.71
C ARG A 334 -4.53 -8.33 19.07
N ALA A 335 -4.07 -7.74 17.98
CA ALA A 335 -2.87 -8.16 17.25
C ALA A 335 -1.59 -8.05 18.10
N LEU A 336 -1.43 -6.98 18.88
CA LEU A 336 -0.31 -6.82 19.84
C LEU A 336 -0.26 -7.94 20.88
N LYS A 337 -1.41 -8.48 21.28
CA LYS A 337 -1.49 -9.63 22.21
C LYS A 337 -1.17 -10.96 21.52
N SER A 338 -1.45 -11.09 20.24
CA SER A 338 -1.27 -12.31 19.47
C SER A 338 0.15 -12.39 18.88
N ASN A 339 0.55 -11.39 18.13
CA ASN A 339 1.84 -11.29 17.47
C ASN A 339 2.41 -9.87 17.61
N ARG A 340 3.06 -9.59 18.73
CA ARG A 340 3.62 -8.26 19.02
C ARG A 340 4.66 -7.81 17.99
N PRO A 341 5.69 -8.61 17.61
CA PRO A 341 6.71 -8.18 16.65
C PRO A 341 6.14 -7.85 15.28
N GLY A 342 5.24 -8.71 14.76
CA GLY A 342 4.60 -8.48 13.46
C GLY A 342 3.70 -7.25 13.47
N THR A 343 2.95 -7.04 14.57
CA THR A 343 2.13 -5.83 14.73
C THR A 343 2.99 -4.58 14.79
N VAL A 344 4.09 -4.59 15.56
CA VAL A 344 5.04 -3.47 15.65
C VAL A 344 5.64 -3.14 14.29
N PHE A 345 6.02 -4.14 13.49
CA PHE A 345 6.49 -3.92 12.12
C PHE A 345 5.46 -3.13 11.29
N LEU A 346 4.21 -3.58 11.26
CA LEU A 346 3.16 -2.89 10.49
C LEU A 346 2.90 -1.47 11.01
N LEU A 347 2.95 -1.26 12.32
CA LEU A 347 2.78 0.05 12.93
C LEU A 347 3.96 0.99 12.64
N LEU A 348 5.20 0.50 12.71
CA LEU A 348 6.39 1.30 12.36
C LEU A 348 6.35 1.72 10.89
N MET A 349 6.04 0.77 10.00
CA MET A 349 5.93 1.05 8.57
C MET A 349 4.84 2.10 8.30
N THR A 350 3.66 1.93 8.87
CA THR A 350 2.55 2.88 8.66
C THR A 350 2.79 4.22 9.35
N ALA A 351 3.45 4.27 10.51
CA ALA A 351 3.81 5.52 11.17
C ALA A 351 4.79 6.33 10.31
N GLY A 352 5.85 5.69 9.80
CA GLY A 352 6.78 6.33 8.88
C GLY A 352 6.09 6.87 7.61
N MET A 353 5.20 6.06 7.02
CA MET A 353 4.40 6.50 5.87
C MET A 353 3.50 7.69 6.23
N CYS A 354 2.83 7.67 7.37
CA CYS A 354 1.97 8.77 7.82
C CYS A 354 2.78 10.06 8.04
N VAL A 355 4.00 9.99 8.59
CA VAL A 355 4.87 11.14 8.74
C VAL A 355 5.21 11.75 7.39
N VAL A 356 5.74 10.95 6.47
CA VAL A 356 6.11 11.42 5.12
C VAL A 356 4.91 11.97 4.35
N TYR A 357 3.79 11.25 4.39
CA TYR A 357 2.61 11.64 3.62
C TYR A 357 1.85 12.83 4.20
N ALA A 358 1.86 13.00 5.52
CA ALA A 358 1.30 14.19 6.16
C ALA A 358 2.03 15.47 5.74
N LEU A 359 3.35 15.40 5.57
CA LEU A 359 4.16 16.54 5.13
C LEU A 359 4.11 16.77 3.60
N LEU A 360 3.95 15.71 2.82
CA LEU A 360 4.03 15.77 1.35
C LEU A 360 2.67 15.98 0.67
N ALA A 361 1.59 15.35 1.17
CA ALA A 361 0.30 15.42 0.52
C ALA A 361 -0.35 16.79 0.73
N ALA A 362 -0.65 17.47 -0.36
CA ALA A 362 -1.21 18.81 -0.34
C ALA A 362 -2.47 18.97 -1.22
N ASN A 363 -2.95 17.88 -1.80
CA ASN A 363 -4.23 17.81 -2.51
C ASN A 363 -4.95 16.48 -2.27
N VAL A 364 -6.26 16.49 -2.50
CA VAL A 364 -7.14 15.32 -2.23
C VAL A 364 -6.71 14.09 -3.03
N GLY A 365 -6.35 14.25 -4.31
CA GLY A 365 -5.96 13.14 -5.17
C GLY A 365 -4.70 12.43 -4.66
N THR A 366 -3.66 13.20 -4.32
CA THR A 366 -2.41 12.69 -3.75
C THR A 366 -2.64 12.03 -2.38
N ALA A 367 -3.42 12.68 -1.50
CA ALA A 367 -3.75 12.12 -0.19
C ALA A 367 -4.49 10.78 -0.32
N TYR A 368 -5.50 10.68 -1.19
CA TYR A 368 -6.25 9.45 -1.43
C TYR A 368 -5.37 8.32 -2.00
N ARG A 369 -4.52 8.66 -2.97
CA ARG A 369 -3.58 7.73 -3.58
C ARG A 369 -2.58 7.15 -2.56
N MET A 370 -1.94 8.01 -1.77
CA MET A 370 -0.97 7.61 -0.75
C MET A 370 -1.61 6.87 0.43
N ARG A 371 -2.81 7.26 0.82
CA ARG A 371 -3.58 6.64 1.90
C ARG A 371 -3.92 5.18 1.63
N SER A 372 -4.16 4.80 0.39
CA SER A 372 -4.40 3.40 0.02
C SER A 372 -3.27 2.47 0.48
N GLN A 373 -2.03 2.94 0.48
CA GLN A 373 -0.86 2.17 0.93
C GLN A 373 -0.88 1.95 2.46
N VAL A 374 -1.33 2.96 3.22
CA VAL A 374 -1.53 2.85 4.68
C VAL A 374 -2.71 1.91 4.97
N TRP A 375 -3.82 2.07 4.27
CA TRP A 375 -5.01 1.21 4.41
C TRP A 375 -4.71 -0.26 4.10
N LEU A 376 -3.81 -0.55 3.16
CA LEU A 376 -3.35 -1.91 2.86
C LEU A 376 -2.84 -2.62 4.12
N LEU A 377 -1.94 -1.94 4.85
CA LEU A 377 -1.32 -2.49 6.05
C LEU A 377 -2.27 -2.45 7.28
N TRP A 378 -3.30 -1.61 7.23
CA TRP A 378 -4.35 -1.51 8.28
C TRP A 378 -5.53 -2.46 8.05
N ALA A 379 -5.69 -3.02 6.85
CA ALA A 379 -6.79 -3.93 6.54
C ALA A 379 -6.91 -5.13 7.52
N PRO A 380 -5.81 -5.78 7.98
CA PRO A 380 -5.88 -6.81 9.02
C PRO A 380 -6.46 -6.30 10.33
N PHE A 381 -6.08 -5.09 10.74
CA PHE A 381 -6.55 -4.50 12.00
C PHE A 381 -8.03 -4.14 11.94
N ALA A 382 -8.50 -3.60 10.81
CA ALA A 382 -9.92 -3.34 10.57
C ALA A 382 -10.74 -4.64 10.64
N ALA A 383 -10.29 -5.68 9.94
CA ALA A 383 -10.96 -6.99 9.92
C ALA A 383 -10.97 -7.66 11.30
N TRP A 384 -9.87 -7.55 12.05
CA TRP A 384 -9.77 -8.14 13.39
C TRP A 384 -10.59 -7.35 14.42
N GLY A 385 -10.58 -6.04 14.32
CA GLY A 385 -11.40 -5.17 15.16
C GLY A 385 -12.89 -5.43 14.97
N TRP A 386 -13.33 -5.65 13.73
CA TRP A 386 -14.70 -6.07 13.44
C TRP A 386 -15.07 -7.39 14.14
N GLU A 387 -14.17 -8.39 14.14
CA GLU A 387 -14.42 -9.65 14.85
C GLU A 387 -14.55 -9.43 16.36
N VAL A 388 -13.60 -8.67 16.98
CA VAL A 388 -13.65 -8.33 18.40
C VAL A 388 -14.96 -7.61 18.76
N TRP A 389 -15.39 -6.67 17.93
CA TRP A 389 -16.63 -5.93 18.12
C TRP A 389 -17.87 -6.86 18.03
N ARG A 390 -17.90 -7.78 17.05
CA ARG A 390 -18.95 -8.80 16.92
C ARG A 390 -19.00 -9.72 18.14
N GLU A 391 -17.85 -10.20 18.61
CA GLU A 391 -17.74 -11.07 19.78
C GLU A 391 -18.34 -10.40 21.02
N ARG A 392 -18.05 -9.13 21.24
CA ARG A 392 -18.61 -8.35 22.37
C ARG A 392 -20.12 -8.18 22.29
N ARG A 393 -20.70 -8.10 21.11
CA ARG A 393 -22.15 -7.93 20.90
C ARG A 393 -22.97 -9.24 20.97
N ARG A 394 -22.34 -10.39 20.77
CA ARG A 394 -23.00 -11.70 20.79
C ARG A 394 -23.70 -12.03 22.15
N PRO A 395 -23.08 -11.82 23.31
CA PRO A 395 -23.73 -12.07 24.61
C PRO A 395 -24.93 -11.16 24.85
N ALA A 396 -24.78 -9.86 24.53
CA ALA A 396 -25.86 -8.89 24.71
C ALA A 396 -27.08 -9.21 23.82
N ARG A 397 -26.86 -9.70 22.59
CA ARG A 397 -27.92 -10.12 21.67
C ARG A 397 -28.63 -11.40 22.19
N ARG A 398 -27.87 -12.38 22.69
CA ARG A 398 -28.44 -13.59 23.27
C ARG A 398 -29.31 -13.28 24.51
N ALA A 399 -28.82 -12.40 25.38
CA ALA A 399 -29.58 -11.96 26.56
C ALA A 399 -30.86 -11.18 26.21
N ARG A 400 -30.83 -10.35 25.16
CA ARG A 400 -32.04 -9.66 24.66
C ARG A 400 -33.06 -10.62 24.06
N LEU A 401 -32.63 -11.61 23.28
CA LEU A 401 -33.52 -12.64 22.72
C LEU A 401 -34.14 -13.51 23.81
N ALA A 402 -33.37 -13.89 24.81
CA ALA A 402 -33.88 -14.66 25.96
C ALA A 402 -34.93 -13.86 26.75
N ARG A 403 -34.74 -12.55 26.96
CA ARG A 403 -35.72 -11.68 27.66
C ARG A 403 -36.96 -11.36 26.79
N GLY A 404 -36.80 -11.29 25.46
CA GLY A 404 -37.92 -11.10 24.54
C GLY A 404 -38.81 -12.33 24.41
N GLY A 405 -38.23 -13.53 24.41
CA GLY A 405 -38.97 -14.79 24.39
C GLY A 405 -39.79 -15.03 25.67
N SER A 406 -39.27 -14.64 26.83
CA SER A 406 -40.04 -14.75 28.10
C SER A 406 -41.23 -13.78 28.20
N ARG A 407 -41.16 -12.61 27.53
CA ARG A 407 -42.30 -11.68 27.48
C ARG A 407 -43.41 -12.15 26.52
N ALA A 408 -43.05 -12.83 25.43
CA ALA A 408 -44.06 -13.36 24.50
C ALA A 408 -44.83 -14.56 25.06
N LEU A 409 -44.22 -15.37 25.91
CA LEU A 409 -44.85 -16.49 26.58
C LEU A 409 -45.72 -16.08 27.79
N GLY A 410 -45.49 -14.89 28.37
CA GLY A 410 -46.29 -14.36 29.50
C GLY A 410 -47.54 -13.56 29.08
N ALA A 411 -47.71 -13.24 27.79
CA ALA A 411 -48.86 -12.46 27.28
C ALA A 411 -49.98 -13.34 26.70
N GLY A 412 -49.84 -14.67 26.72
CA GLY A 412 -50.77 -15.59 26.07
C GLY A 412 -51.81 -16.26 27.02
N TRP A 413 -51.86 -15.88 28.32
CA TRP A 413 -52.83 -16.39 29.30
C TRP A 413 -53.45 -15.25 30.12
N ARG A 414 -54.35 -14.49 29.51
CA ARG A 414 -55.44 -13.79 30.25
C ARG A 414 -56.65 -13.69 29.34
#